data_ba821d04ab2d1332b9fe509e4edbfe4a
#
_entry.id   ba821d04ab2d1332b9fe509e4edbfe4a
#
_cell.length_a   1.000
_cell.length_b   1.000
_cell.length_c   1.000
_cell.angle_alpha   90.00
_cell.angle_beta   90.00
_cell.angle_gamma   90.00
#
_symmetry.space_group_name_H-M   'P 1'
#
loop_
_entity.id
_entity.type
_entity.pdbx_description
1 polymer ?
#
loop_
_entity_poly.entity_id
_entity_poly.type
_entity_poly.pdbx_seq_one_letter_code
_entity_poly.pdbx_strand_id
1 'polypeptide(L)'
;MAGERYALPPERLARWLGRWAEAHGGVVRTETGERVVFTAADGAVADCEPPFPPVTGDLLEHVAQERTVGVLLVRLGGHAAGVFRGRALVDSKVDSRLVHGRHRAGGSSANRFARRRAGQARVALQAAAGVAVRVLAGPAAAGELDAVVLGGDRRALGEVLEDPRLAAVRALAVERVLEVGDPRRKVLEATPDQFLATIVRPR
;
A
#
# COMPACT_ATOMS: atom_id res chain seq x y z
N MET A 1 -21.31 -16.34 2.43
CA MET A 1 -20.80 -16.09 1.08
C MET A 1 -19.94 -14.83 1.16
N ALA A 2 -18.67 -14.86 0.76
CA ALA A 2 -17.85 -13.64 0.70
C ALA A 2 -18.45 -12.75 -0.40
N GLY A 3 -19.00 -11.61 -0.02
CA GLY A 3 -19.60 -10.64 -0.94
C GLY A 3 -18.56 -10.14 -1.96
N GLU A 4 -19.05 -9.70 -3.11
CA GLU A 4 -18.22 -9.07 -4.16
C GLU A 4 -17.41 -7.92 -3.56
N ARG A 5 -16.14 -7.81 -3.97
CA ARG A 5 -15.22 -6.76 -3.51
C ARG A 5 -14.79 -5.93 -4.73
N TYR A 6 -15.01 -4.64 -4.67
CA TYR A 6 -14.64 -3.72 -5.73
C TYR A 6 -13.51 -2.79 -5.26
N ALA A 7 -12.48 -2.61 -6.07
CA ALA A 7 -11.49 -1.54 -5.89
C ALA A 7 -11.89 -0.40 -6.84
N LEU A 8 -12.41 0.67 -6.29
CA LEU A 8 -12.94 1.79 -7.06
C LEU A 8 -11.99 2.99 -6.94
N PRO A 9 -11.41 3.45 -8.06
CA PRO A 9 -10.64 4.68 -8.08
C PRO A 9 -11.57 5.89 -7.80
N PRO A 10 -11.02 7.02 -7.29
CA PRO A 10 -11.81 8.18 -6.88
C PRO A 10 -12.85 8.64 -7.91
N GLU A 11 -12.45 8.69 -9.19
CA GLU A 11 -13.29 9.14 -10.31
C GLU A 11 -14.49 8.22 -10.63
N ARG A 12 -14.48 6.99 -10.12
CA ARG A 12 -15.56 6.00 -10.33
C ARG A 12 -16.44 5.82 -9.09
N LEU A 13 -15.95 6.23 -7.92
CA LEU A 13 -16.61 5.99 -6.64
C LEU A 13 -17.98 6.69 -6.57
N ALA A 14 -18.06 7.98 -6.91
CA ALA A 14 -19.30 8.75 -6.87
C ALA A 14 -20.41 8.12 -7.74
N ARG A 15 -20.05 7.74 -8.98
CA ARG A 15 -21.02 7.08 -9.90
C ARG A 15 -21.46 5.73 -9.37
N TRP A 16 -20.56 4.97 -8.76
CA TRP A 16 -20.90 3.67 -8.19
C TRP A 16 -21.87 3.83 -7.02
N LEU A 17 -21.54 4.72 -6.06
CA LEU A 17 -22.39 4.99 -4.89
C LEU A 17 -23.75 5.52 -5.29
N GLY A 18 -23.84 6.43 -6.28
CA GLY A 18 -25.11 6.95 -6.77
C GLY A 18 -26.01 5.84 -7.32
N ARG A 19 -25.49 4.97 -8.20
CA ARG A 19 -26.27 3.85 -8.75
C ARG A 19 -26.66 2.82 -7.70
N TRP A 20 -25.77 2.55 -6.74
CA TRP A 20 -26.09 1.66 -5.63
C TRP A 20 -27.20 2.26 -4.76
N ALA A 21 -27.13 3.52 -4.40
CA ALA A 21 -28.15 4.20 -3.63
C ALA A 21 -29.52 4.20 -4.35
N GLU A 22 -29.54 4.51 -5.65
CA GLU A 22 -30.76 4.48 -6.47
C GLU A 22 -31.41 3.08 -6.50
N ALA A 23 -30.59 2.02 -6.65
CA ALA A 23 -31.07 0.65 -6.68
C ALA A 23 -31.65 0.16 -5.36
N HIS A 24 -31.28 0.78 -4.22
CA HIS A 24 -31.64 0.38 -2.87
C HIS A 24 -32.56 1.39 -2.14
N GLY A 25 -33.18 2.32 -2.86
CA GLY A 25 -34.16 3.27 -2.30
C GLY A 25 -33.55 4.46 -1.58
N GLY A 26 -32.29 4.77 -1.81
CA GLY A 26 -31.54 5.88 -1.22
C GLY A 26 -30.81 5.51 0.06
N VAL A 27 -29.82 6.35 0.44
CA VAL A 27 -29.05 6.20 1.67
C VAL A 27 -29.84 6.83 2.83
N VAL A 28 -30.06 6.08 3.90
CA VAL A 28 -30.76 6.54 5.11
C VAL A 28 -29.81 6.75 6.30
N ARG A 29 -28.63 6.16 6.27
CA ARG A 29 -27.62 6.31 7.32
C ARG A 29 -26.21 6.22 6.75
N THR A 30 -25.32 7.08 7.25
CA THR A 30 -23.89 7.05 6.96
C THR A 30 -23.09 7.08 8.26
N GLU A 31 -22.15 6.18 8.42
CA GLU A 31 -21.19 6.13 9.52
C GLU A 31 -19.79 6.33 8.95
N THR A 32 -19.00 7.24 9.55
CA THR A 32 -17.64 7.59 9.11
C THR A 32 -16.61 7.25 10.17
N GLY A 33 -15.36 7.07 9.75
CA GLY A 33 -14.24 6.69 10.61
C GLY A 33 -13.16 5.98 9.81
N GLU A 34 -12.61 4.90 10.35
CA GLU A 34 -11.65 4.01 9.66
C GLU A 34 -12.28 3.37 8.41
N ARG A 35 -13.58 3.21 8.45
CA ARG A 35 -14.42 2.77 7.34
C ARG A 35 -15.59 3.74 7.21
N VAL A 36 -16.17 3.78 6.01
CA VAL A 36 -17.42 4.50 5.78
C VAL A 36 -18.49 3.49 5.39
N VAL A 37 -19.55 3.44 6.18
CA VAL A 37 -20.65 2.48 6.00
C VAL A 37 -21.91 3.24 5.61
N PHE A 38 -22.43 2.97 4.41
CA PHE A 38 -23.72 3.47 3.94
C PHE A 38 -24.78 2.40 4.13
N THR A 39 -25.90 2.76 4.74
CA THR A 39 -27.09 1.90 4.86
C THR A 39 -28.20 2.49 4.01
N ALA A 40 -28.79 1.67 3.15
CA ALA A 40 -29.90 2.06 2.28
C ALA A 40 -31.26 1.78 2.91
N ALA A 41 -32.34 2.31 2.29
CA ALA A 41 -33.70 2.20 2.80
C ALA A 41 -34.25 0.77 2.86
N ASP A 42 -33.77 -0.12 1.98
CA ASP A 42 -34.11 -1.55 1.97
C ASP A 42 -33.25 -2.40 2.92
N GLY A 43 -32.31 -1.76 3.66
CA GLY A 43 -31.40 -2.43 4.57
C GLY A 43 -30.07 -2.90 3.93
N ALA A 44 -29.89 -2.71 2.63
CA ALA A 44 -28.59 -2.99 1.99
C ALA A 44 -27.48 -2.12 2.56
N VAL A 45 -26.26 -2.65 2.60
CA VAL A 45 -25.09 -1.98 3.16
C VAL A 45 -23.98 -1.90 2.14
N ALA A 46 -23.38 -0.71 1.97
CA ALA A 46 -22.11 -0.52 1.27
C ALA A 46 -21.01 -0.18 2.27
N ASP A 47 -20.12 -1.15 2.54
CA ASP A 47 -19.02 -1.04 3.47
C ASP A 47 -17.76 -0.61 2.70
N CYS A 48 -17.34 0.63 2.88
CA CYS A 48 -16.23 1.27 2.17
C CYS A 48 -14.99 1.36 3.06
N GLU A 49 -13.86 0.82 2.58
CA GLU A 49 -12.53 1.01 3.14
C GLU A 49 -11.82 2.08 2.30
N PRO A 50 -11.78 3.34 2.77
CA PRO A 50 -11.18 4.44 2.03
C PRO A 50 -9.66 4.33 2.00
N PRO A 51 -8.97 5.01 1.06
CA PRO A 51 -7.55 5.29 1.22
C PRO A 51 -7.34 6.28 2.38
N PHE A 52 -6.24 6.13 3.11
CA PHE A 52 -5.80 7.07 4.15
C PHE A 52 -6.85 7.43 5.23
N PRO A 53 -7.43 6.44 5.93
CA PRO A 53 -8.36 6.70 7.02
C PRO A 53 -7.67 7.42 8.19
N PRO A 54 -8.44 8.05 9.13
CA PRO A 54 -9.89 8.05 9.20
C PRO A 54 -10.57 9.10 8.31
N VAL A 55 -11.82 8.85 7.92
CA VAL A 55 -12.67 9.83 7.25
C VAL A 55 -13.47 10.58 8.32
N THR A 56 -13.34 11.91 8.37
CA THR A 56 -14.02 12.78 9.35
C THR A 56 -15.17 13.59 8.76
N GLY A 57 -15.45 13.45 7.46
CA GLY A 57 -16.47 14.18 6.73
C GLY A 57 -17.03 13.37 5.57
N ASP A 58 -17.25 14.00 4.44
CA ASP A 58 -17.74 13.33 3.23
C ASP A 58 -16.65 12.45 2.60
N LEU A 59 -17.05 11.22 2.23
CA LEU A 59 -16.11 10.25 1.63
C LEU A 59 -15.58 10.72 0.28
N LEU A 60 -16.41 11.36 -0.55
CA LEU A 60 -16.00 11.79 -1.89
C LEU A 60 -15.03 12.96 -1.81
N GLU A 61 -15.24 13.88 -0.89
CA GLU A 61 -14.30 14.97 -0.60
C GLU A 61 -12.97 14.41 -0.07
N HIS A 62 -13.03 13.43 0.84
CA HIS A 62 -11.84 12.78 1.41
C HIS A 62 -10.97 12.10 0.34
N VAL A 63 -11.58 11.34 -0.59
CA VAL A 63 -10.83 10.64 -1.64
C VAL A 63 -10.34 11.57 -2.77
N ALA A 64 -10.96 12.75 -2.91
CA ALA A 64 -10.55 13.76 -3.87
C ALA A 64 -9.35 14.62 -3.41
N GLN A 65 -8.99 14.57 -2.12
CA GLN A 65 -7.85 15.32 -1.61
C GLN A 65 -6.54 14.86 -2.25
N GLU A 66 -5.80 15.80 -2.82
CA GLU A 66 -4.45 15.54 -3.27
C GLU A 66 -3.52 15.38 -2.06
N ARG A 67 -2.78 14.28 -2.02
CA ARG A 67 -1.83 13.96 -0.95
C ARG A 67 -0.45 13.69 -1.51
N THR A 68 0.57 14.01 -0.71
CA THR A 68 1.96 13.59 -0.97
C THR A 68 2.21 12.26 -0.26
N VAL A 69 2.39 11.19 -1.04
CA VAL A 69 2.46 9.82 -0.53
C VAL A 69 3.82 9.20 -0.80
N GLY A 70 4.48 8.75 0.25
CA GLY A 70 5.65 7.86 0.14
C GLY A 70 5.21 6.43 -0.19
N VAL A 71 5.92 5.76 -1.08
CA VAL A 71 5.67 4.34 -1.39
C VAL A 71 6.96 3.56 -1.19
N LEU A 72 6.89 2.44 -0.45
CA LEU A 72 7.99 1.49 -0.28
C LEU A 72 7.53 0.09 -0.72
N LEU A 73 8.18 -0.44 -1.75
CA LEU A 73 7.92 -1.78 -2.27
C LEU A 73 9.12 -2.68 -1.98
N VAL A 74 8.90 -3.82 -1.33
CA VAL A 74 9.95 -4.81 -1.03
C VAL A 74 9.48 -6.21 -1.35
N ARG A 75 10.25 -6.91 -2.18
CA ARG A 75 10.12 -8.35 -2.44
C ARG A 75 11.48 -9.01 -2.52
N LEU A 76 11.51 -10.35 -2.42
CA LEU A 76 12.73 -11.13 -2.62
C LEU A 76 13.34 -10.83 -4.00
N GLY A 77 14.48 -10.12 -4.02
CA GLY A 77 15.22 -9.80 -5.23
C GLY A 77 14.98 -8.40 -5.79
N GLY A 78 13.98 -7.65 -5.32
CA GLY A 78 13.74 -6.29 -5.80
C GLY A 78 13.16 -5.38 -4.71
N HIS A 79 13.48 -4.09 -4.82
CA HIS A 79 12.91 -3.06 -3.96
C HIS A 79 12.83 -1.71 -4.70
N ALA A 80 11.85 -0.92 -4.34
CA ALA A 80 11.64 0.40 -4.89
C ALA A 80 11.08 1.35 -3.83
N ALA A 81 11.48 2.60 -3.87
CA ALA A 81 10.84 3.66 -3.12
C ALA A 81 10.50 4.81 -4.06
N GLY A 82 9.41 5.52 -3.78
CA GLY A 82 9.00 6.69 -4.53
C GLY A 82 8.18 7.66 -3.70
N VAL A 83 8.18 8.91 -4.11
CA VAL A 83 7.29 9.96 -3.59
C VAL A 83 6.32 10.34 -4.71
N PHE A 84 5.04 10.34 -4.39
CA PHE A 84 3.97 10.73 -5.29
C PHE A 84 3.30 12.01 -4.78
N ARG A 85 2.91 12.89 -5.71
CA ARG A 85 1.94 13.96 -5.45
C ARG A 85 0.68 13.62 -6.25
N GLY A 86 -0.38 13.26 -5.55
CA GLY A 86 -1.53 12.63 -6.19
C GLY A 86 -1.11 11.36 -6.95
N ARG A 87 -1.21 11.37 -8.27
CA ARG A 87 -0.78 10.26 -9.14
C ARG A 87 0.62 10.44 -9.74
N ALA A 88 1.20 11.63 -9.63
CA ALA A 88 2.49 11.96 -10.26
C ALA A 88 3.66 11.47 -9.40
N LEU A 89 4.55 10.66 -9.97
CA LEU A 89 5.79 10.23 -9.34
C LEU A 89 6.83 11.36 -9.43
N VAL A 90 7.20 11.96 -8.30
CA VAL A 90 8.10 13.14 -8.23
C VAL A 90 9.54 12.78 -7.90
N ASP A 91 9.78 11.73 -7.10
CA ASP A 91 11.11 11.17 -6.87
C ASP A 91 11.02 9.66 -6.70
N SER A 92 12.10 8.95 -7.07
CA SER A 92 12.13 7.49 -6.91
C SER A 92 13.52 6.90 -7.03
N LYS A 93 13.65 5.72 -6.42
CA LYS A 93 14.78 4.82 -6.65
C LYS A 93 14.26 3.38 -6.73
N VAL A 94 14.69 2.69 -7.77
CA VAL A 94 14.43 1.26 -7.97
C VAL A 94 15.78 0.55 -8.00
N ASP A 95 15.89 -0.54 -7.28
CA ASP A 95 17.09 -1.39 -7.29
C ASP A 95 16.69 -2.87 -7.19
N SER A 96 17.55 -3.74 -7.67
CA SER A 96 17.35 -5.19 -7.60
C SER A 96 18.66 -5.87 -7.22
N ARG A 97 18.58 -6.85 -6.33
CA ARG A 97 19.69 -7.74 -6.03
C ARG A 97 19.26 -9.17 -6.24
N LEU A 98 20.02 -9.91 -7.03
CA LEU A 98 19.76 -11.32 -7.30
C LEU A 98 19.82 -12.11 -5.98
N VAL A 99 18.67 -12.59 -5.52
CA VAL A 99 18.56 -13.62 -4.49
C VAL A 99 18.28 -14.93 -5.22
N HIS A 100 19.23 -15.86 -5.21
CA HIS A 100 19.08 -17.14 -5.88
C HIS A 100 17.88 -17.92 -5.31
N GLY A 101 16.97 -18.34 -6.19
CA GLY A 101 15.77 -19.09 -5.86
C GLY A 101 16.06 -20.43 -5.14
N ARG A 102 15.02 -21.05 -4.58
CA ARG A 102 15.10 -22.36 -3.94
C ARG A 102 15.39 -23.44 -4.98
N HIS A 103 16.61 -23.95 -5.02
CA HIS A 103 16.86 -25.25 -5.61
C HIS A 103 16.77 -26.33 -4.50
N ARG A 104 15.96 -27.37 -4.75
CA ARG A 104 15.90 -28.55 -3.89
C ARG A 104 17.20 -29.36 -4.08
N ALA A 105 18.16 -29.16 -3.19
CA ALA A 105 19.29 -30.06 -3.04
C ALA A 105 19.23 -30.65 -1.62
N GLY A 106 19.17 -31.97 -1.51
CA GLY A 106 19.25 -32.67 -0.24
C GLY A 106 20.72 -32.95 0.13
N GLY A 107 21.03 -33.03 1.43
CA GLY A 107 22.33 -33.43 1.95
C GLY A 107 23.01 -32.38 2.84
N SER A 108 24.21 -32.65 3.33
CA SER A 108 24.97 -31.80 4.25
C SER A 108 25.34 -30.40 3.72
N SER A 109 25.17 -30.17 2.42
CA SER A 109 25.28 -28.86 1.77
C SER A 109 24.07 -27.96 2.08
N ALA A 110 22.91 -28.49 2.51
CA ALA A 110 21.69 -27.72 2.78
C ALA A 110 21.92 -26.59 3.82
N ASN A 111 22.68 -26.87 4.88
CA ASN A 111 22.99 -25.86 5.91
C ASN A 111 23.91 -24.74 5.39
N ARG A 112 24.87 -25.03 4.53
CA ARG A 112 25.74 -24.02 3.88
C ARG A 112 24.91 -23.16 2.93
N PHE A 113 24.02 -23.74 2.13
CA PHE A 113 23.14 -23.01 1.24
C PHE A 113 22.11 -22.18 2.01
N ALA A 114 21.58 -22.66 3.14
CA ALA A 114 20.69 -21.90 4.02
C ALA A 114 21.38 -20.66 4.60
N ARG A 115 22.59 -20.80 5.13
CA ARG A 115 23.40 -19.66 5.66
C ARG A 115 23.72 -18.65 4.57
N ARG A 116 24.09 -19.09 3.37
CA ARG A 116 24.37 -18.20 2.23
C ARG A 116 23.14 -17.43 1.81
N ARG A 117 21.97 -18.08 1.72
CA ARG A 117 20.69 -17.41 1.43
C ARG A 117 20.30 -16.38 2.49
N ALA A 118 20.44 -16.74 3.76
CA ALA A 118 20.19 -15.79 4.87
C ALA A 118 21.12 -14.56 4.79
N GLY A 119 22.40 -14.74 4.46
CA GLY A 119 23.31 -13.64 4.22
C GLY A 119 22.90 -12.76 3.03
N GLN A 120 22.50 -13.36 1.91
CA GLN A 120 22.04 -12.63 0.73
C GLN A 120 20.72 -11.86 1.02
N ALA A 121 19.78 -12.48 1.74
CA ALA A 121 18.55 -11.82 2.15
C ALA A 121 18.83 -10.59 3.02
N ARG A 122 19.73 -10.72 4.02
CA ARG A 122 20.12 -9.59 4.86
C ARG A 122 20.74 -8.43 4.07
N VAL A 123 21.64 -8.74 3.13
CA VAL A 123 22.24 -7.72 2.25
C VAL A 123 21.17 -7.04 1.37
N ALA A 124 20.20 -7.81 0.86
CA ALA A 124 19.11 -7.27 0.06
C ALA A 124 18.19 -6.34 0.90
N LEU A 125 17.89 -6.72 2.14
CA LEU A 125 17.09 -5.88 3.05
C LEU A 125 17.82 -4.59 3.46
N GLN A 126 19.12 -4.66 3.71
CA GLN A 126 19.94 -3.47 3.97
C GLN A 126 19.97 -2.54 2.77
N ALA A 127 20.04 -3.07 1.54
CA ALA A 127 19.95 -2.26 0.33
C ALA A 127 18.57 -1.61 0.19
N ALA A 128 17.49 -2.36 0.49
CA ALA A 128 16.13 -1.82 0.50
C ALA A 128 15.98 -0.69 1.53
N ALA A 129 16.50 -0.86 2.75
CA ALA A 129 16.54 0.19 3.76
C ALA A 129 17.30 1.42 3.27
N GLY A 130 18.46 1.24 2.62
CA GLY A 130 19.24 2.35 2.03
C GLY A 130 18.48 3.12 0.95
N VAL A 131 17.71 2.43 0.11
CA VAL A 131 16.84 3.06 -0.90
C VAL A 131 15.69 3.82 -0.23
N ALA A 132 15.02 3.22 0.76
CA ALA A 132 13.96 3.86 1.52
C ALA A 132 14.45 5.13 2.25
N VAL A 133 15.60 5.05 2.92
CA VAL A 133 16.23 6.21 3.59
C VAL A 133 16.50 7.33 2.59
N ARG A 134 17.10 7.02 1.45
CA ARG A 134 17.43 8.02 0.43
C ARG A 134 16.21 8.77 -0.09
N VAL A 135 15.07 8.07 -0.32
CA VAL A 135 13.93 8.63 -1.00
C VAL A 135 12.88 9.18 -0.01
N LEU A 136 12.69 8.50 1.13
CA LEU A 136 11.56 8.75 2.02
C LEU A 136 11.93 9.41 3.34
N ALA A 137 13.15 9.16 3.90
CA ALA A 137 13.45 9.61 5.26
C ALA A 137 13.48 11.13 5.41
N GLY A 138 14.05 11.86 4.45
CA GLY A 138 14.08 13.31 4.45
C GLY A 138 12.69 13.93 4.39
N PRO A 139 11.89 13.61 3.35
CA PRO A 139 10.51 14.12 3.24
C PRO A 139 9.63 13.74 4.43
N ALA A 140 9.74 12.52 4.98
CA ALA A 140 8.99 12.11 6.16
C ALA A 140 9.36 12.92 7.41
N ALA A 141 10.66 13.15 7.65
CA ALA A 141 11.15 13.92 8.78
C ALA A 141 10.81 15.43 8.66
N ALA A 142 10.71 15.94 7.42
CA ALA A 142 10.33 17.32 7.15
C ALA A 142 8.80 17.55 7.21
N GLY A 143 7.97 16.49 7.40
CA GLY A 143 6.52 16.60 7.38
C GLY A 143 5.94 16.87 5.99
N GLU A 144 6.67 16.52 4.93
CA GLU A 144 6.25 16.71 3.54
C GLU A 144 5.39 15.54 3.01
N LEU A 145 5.34 14.42 3.75
CA LEU A 145 4.52 13.27 3.42
C LEU A 145 3.27 13.21 4.30
N ASP A 146 2.11 13.06 3.68
CA ASP A 146 0.84 12.83 4.37
C ASP A 146 0.69 11.38 4.84
N ALA A 147 1.26 10.44 4.11
CA ALA A 147 1.20 9.01 4.41
C ALA A 147 2.33 8.23 3.72
N VAL A 148 2.59 7.02 4.21
CA VAL A 148 3.46 6.04 3.54
C VAL A 148 2.69 4.77 3.27
N VAL A 149 2.72 4.32 2.03
CA VAL A 149 2.10 3.08 1.57
C VAL A 149 3.18 2.01 1.37
N LEU A 150 2.93 0.83 1.91
CA LEU A 150 3.83 -0.32 1.81
C LEU A 150 3.30 -1.33 0.80
N GLY A 151 4.18 -2.05 0.11
CA GLY A 151 3.76 -3.10 -0.81
C GLY A 151 4.76 -4.25 -0.91
N GLY A 152 4.25 -5.47 -1.08
CA GLY A 152 5.03 -6.68 -1.26
C GLY A 152 5.08 -7.61 -0.05
N ASP A 153 6.26 -8.08 0.34
CA ASP A 153 6.44 -9.05 1.43
C ASP A 153 6.39 -8.35 2.80
N ARG A 154 5.35 -8.65 3.58
CA ARG A 154 5.11 -8.03 4.91
C ARG A 154 6.27 -8.24 5.88
N ARG A 155 6.90 -9.42 5.87
CA ARG A 155 8.02 -9.72 6.76
C ARG A 155 9.24 -8.89 6.36
N ALA A 156 9.57 -8.86 5.06
CA ALA A 156 10.68 -8.07 4.55
C ALA A 156 10.48 -6.56 4.80
N LEU A 157 9.26 -6.05 4.62
CA LEU A 157 8.90 -4.67 4.95
C LEU A 157 9.12 -4.36 6.43
N GLY A 158 8.68 -5.26 7.33
CA GLY A 158 8.92 -5.12 8.77
C GLY A 158 10.41 -5.02 9.10
N GLU A 159 11.23 -5.94 8.57
CA GLU A 159 12.68 -5.95 8.79
C GLU A 159 13.37 -4.68 8.22
N VAL A 160 12.91 -4.15 7.07
CA VAL A 160 13.42 -2.89 6.51
C VAL A 160 13.08 -1.69 7.39
N LEU A 161 11.86 -1.64 7.91
CA LEU A 161 11.37 -0.54 8.75
C LEU A 161 11.93 -0.56 10.19
N GLU A 162 12.68 -1.60 10.58
CA GLU A 162 13.45 -1.61 11.83
C GLU A 162 14.66 -0.67 11.79
N ASP A 163 15.10 -0.22 10.61
CA ASP A 163 16.18 0.76 10.48
C ASP A 163 15.78 2.07 11.21
N PRO A 164 16.56 2.52 12.23
CA PRO A 164 16.22 3.70 13.01
C PRO A 164 16.04 4.98 12.18
N ARG A 165 16.70 5.07 11.04
CA ARG A 165 16.58 6.22 10.11
C ARG A 165 15.24 6.30 9.43
N LEU A 166 14.44 5.22 9.48
CA LEU A 166 13.09 5.12 8.92
C LEU A 166 11.98 5.30 9.97
N ALA A 167 12.31 5.75 11.19
CA ALA A 167 11.32 5.93 12.24
C ALA A 167 10.15 6.84 11.82
N ALA A 168 10.41 7.97 11.17
CA ALA A 168 9.37 8.86 10.65
C ALA A 168 8.56 8.22 9.52
N VAL A 169 9.20 7.45 8.63
CA VAL A 169 8.54 6.69 7.55
C VAL A 169 7.60 5.63 8.13
N ARG A 170 8.05 4.92 9.17
CA ARG A 170 7.23 3.91 9.87
C ARG A 170 6.01 4.52 10.55
N ALA A 171 6.16 5.71 11.15
CA ALA A 171 5.07 6.41 11.83
C ALA A 171 3.96 6.85 10.87
N LEU A 172 4.28 7.11 9.60
CA LEU A 172 3.34 7.49 8.55
C LEU A 172 2.79 6.30 7.75
N ALA A 173 3.23 5.07 8.06
CA ALA A 173 2.83 3.88 7.32
C ALA A 173 1.37 3.53 7.57
N VAL A 174 0.58 3.43 6.50
CA VAL A 174 -0.81 2.98 6.57
C VAL A 174 -0.86 1.45 6.69
N GLU A 175 -1.94 0.91 7.31
CA GLU A 175 -2.09 -0.52 7.55
C GLU A 175 -2.21 -1.35 6.27
N ARG A 176 -2.82 -0.77 5.23
CA ARG A 176 -3.06 -1.46 3.96
C ARG A 176 -1.77 -1.67 3.19
N VAL A 177 -1.37 -2.94 3.03
CA VAL A 177 -0.19 -3.33 2.24
C VAL A 177 -0.63 -3.75 0.83
N LEU A 178 -0.01 -3.15 -0.19
CA LEU A 178 -0.32 -3.42 -1.59
C LEU A 178 0.20 -4.80 -2.02
N GLU A 179 -0.60 -5.49 -2.82
CA GLU A 179 -0.16 -6.69 -3.52
C GLU A 179 0.53 -6.29 -4.83
N VAL A 180 1.84 -6.48 -4.88
CA VAL A 180 2.64 -6.09 -6.04
C VAL A 180 3.52 -7.24 -6.53
N GLY A 181 3.81 -7.26 -7.82
CA GLY A 181 4.83 -8.11 -8.41
C GLY A 181 6.25 -7.66 -8.06
N ASP A 182 7.26 -8.08 -8.84
CA ASP A 182 8.64 -7.63 -8.65
C ASP A 182 8.73 -6.10 -8.71
N PRO A 183 9.31 -5.43 -7.71
CA PRO A 183 9.41 -3.98 -7.65
C PRO A 183 10.30 -3.42 -8.76
N ARG A 184 9.68 -3.12 -9.90
CA ARG A 184 10.28 -2.44 -11.04
C ARG A 184 9.68 -1.05 -11.19
N ARG A 185 10.30 -0.18 -11.96
CA ARG A 185 9.82 1.17 -12.23
C ARG A 185 8.33 1.19 -12.61
N LYS A 186 7.93 0.37 -13.59
CA LYS A 186 6.53 0.25 -14.04
C LYS A 186 5.58 -0.19 -12.94
N VAL A 187 6.03 -1.09 -12.03
CA VAL A 187 5.21 -1.54 -10.89
C VAL A 187 5.03 -0.42 -9.87
N LEU A 188 6.09 0.35 -9.58
CA LEU A 188 6.01 1.52 -8.72
C LEU A 188 5.05 2.58 -9.31
N GLU A 189 5.19 2.91 -10.59
CA GLU A 189 4.35 3.90 -11.28
C GLU A 189 2.86 3.52 -11.32
N ALA A 190 2.54 2.24 -11.26
CA ALA A 190 1.16 1.72 -11.22
C ALA A 190 0.53 1.70 -9.81
N THR A 191 1.29 1.97 -8.73
CA THR A 191 0.76 1.89 -7.37
C THR A 191 -0.38 2.87 -7.05
N PRO A 192 -0.49 4.08 -7.66
CA PRO A 192 -1.63 4.96 -7.45
C PRO A 192 -2.99 4.32 -7.74
N ASP A 193 -3.07 3.41 -8.71
CA ASP A 193 -4.31 2.68 -9.02
C ASP A 193 -4.79 1.81 -7.85
N GLN A 194 -3.87 1.40 -6.97
CA GLN A 194 -4.18 0.61 -5.79
C GLN A 194 -4.34 1.48 -4.55
N PHE A 195 -3.38 2.37 -4.24
CA PHE A 195 -3.42 3.09 -2.98
C PHE A 195 -4.45 4.22 -2.92
N LEU A 196 -4.91 4.76 -4.07
CA LEU A 196 -6.00 5.74 -4.14
C LEU A 196 -7.38 5.09 -4.22
N ALA A 197 -7.47 3.78 -4.44
CA ALA A 197 -8.75 3.12 -4.58
C ALA A 197 -9.45 2.90 -3.23
N THR A 198 -10.75 3.19 -3.18
CA THR A 198 -11.65 2.76 -2.11
C THR A 198 -12.04 1.30 -2.35
N ILE A 199 -11.92 0.46 -1.33
CA ILE A 199 -12.39 -0.92 -1.40
C ILE A 199 -13.83 -0.94 -0.91
N VAL A 200 -14.76 -1.32 -1.77
CA VAL A 200 -16.18 -1.41 -1.45
C VAL A 200 -16.65 -2.86 -1.37
N ARG A 201 -17.37 -3.20 -0.32
CA ARG A 201 -17.98 -4.50 -0.08
C ARG A 201 -19.49 -4.30 0.12
N PRO A 202 -20.32 -4.47 -0.93
CA PRO A 202 -21.77 -4.46 -0.77
C PRO A 202 -22.26 -5.74 -0.05
N ARG A 203 -23.25 -5.57 0.79
CA ARG A 203 -23.89 -6.66 1.55
C ARG A 203 -25.41 -6.51 1.54
#